data_7755bc14ce5d919657922185c78be4d7
#
_entry.id   7755bc14ce5d919657922185c78be4d7
#
_cell.length_a   1.000
_cell.length_b   1.000
_cell.length_c   1.000
_cell.angle_alpha   90.00
_cell.angle_beta   90.00
_cell.angle_gamma   90.00
#
_symmetry.space_group_name_H-M   'P 1'
#
loop_
_entity.id
_entity.type
_entity.pdbx_description
1 polymer ?
#
loop_
_entity_poly.entity_id
_entity_poly.type
_entity_poly.pdbx_seq_one_letter_code
_entity_poly.pdbx_strand_id
1 'polypeptide(L)'
;SPRRGQAGCRIYEYIRMTADSPLEVIRKEEGEWILGIPESVVVCGTVSFLSFEKAAESMRRETEGKTFDQLAAELREIWNAQLGKARVEGNTREKQRVYYTALYRAFMRSTDYTEYRQYFSAYGGQVHDGVFYTGDGLWDTFRCMHPLQLLLDPVRHRDILESYNLMYRQSGLMPSFPGHEGNLPVMLGFHAASLFA
;
A
#
# COMPACT_ATOMS: atom_id res chain seq x y z
N SER A 1 -18.74 -21.61 -10.47
CA SER A 1 -17.90 -21.31 -11.63
C SER A 1 -16.81 -20.35 -11.20
N PRO A 2 -15.55 -20.53 -11.59
CA PRO A 2 -14.51 -19.56 -11.33
C PRO A 2 -14.95 -18.24 -11.96
N ARG A 3 -14.95 -17.18 -11.16
CA ARG A 3 -15.31 -15.84 -11.62
C ARG A 3 -14.29 -15.43 -12.69
N ARG A 4 -14.75 -15.12 -13.90
CA ARG A 4 -13.88 -14.65 -14.97
C ARG A 4 -13.10 -13.44 -14.47
N GLY A 5 -11.76 -13.51 -14.51
CA GLY A 5 -10.87 -12.38 -14.35
C GLY A 5 -10.28 -12.15 -12.95
N GLN A 6 -10.28 -13.13 -12.05
CA GLN A 6 -9.50 -13.04 -10.82
C GLN A 6 -8.41 -14.11 -10.81
N ALA A 7 -7.21 -13.73 -11.18
CA ALA A 7 -6.03 -14.56 -10.95
C ALA A 7 -5.61 -14.39 -9.49
N GLY A 8 -5.29 -15.49 -8.81
CA GLY A 8 -4.81 -15.43 -7.43
C GLY A 8 -3.57 -14.54 -7.33
N CYS A 9 -3.60 -13.58 -6.41
CA CYS A 9 -2.45 -12.77 -6.09
C CYS A 9 -1.50 -13.57 -5.20
N ARG A 10 -0.20 -13.55 -5.50
CA ARG A 10 0.85 -14.09 -4.64
C ARG A 10 1.54 -12.95 -3.91
N ILE A 11 1.89 -13.18 -2.65
CA ILE A 11 2.69 -12.26 -1.86
C ILE A 11 4.03 -12.95 -1.60
N TYR A 12 5.11 -12.28 -1.94
CA TYR A 12 6.47 -12.71 -1.73
C TYR A 12 7.06 -11.89 -0.61
N GLU A 13 7.51 -12.54 0.46
CA GLU A 13 8.13 -11.88 1.59
C GLU A 13 9.62 -12.13 1.59
N TYR A 14 10.38 -11.09 1.89
CA TYR A 14 11.81 -11.16 2.14
C TYR A 14 12.11 -10.55 3.49
N ILE A 15 12.71 -11.34 4.39
CA ILE A 15 13.04 -10.92 5.74
C ILE A 15 14.55 -11.03 5.93
N ARG A 16 15.18 -9.95 6.40
CA ARG A 16 16.58 -9.90 6.81
C ARG A 16 16.65 -9.63 8.31
N MET A 17 17.39 -10.48 9.02
CA MET A 17 17.69 -10.31 10.43
C MET A 17 19.18 -10.01 10.59
N THR A 18 19.52 -8.98 11.36
CA THR A 18 20.87 -8.59 11.69
C THR A 18 21.01 -8.54 13.20
N ALA A 19 21.97 -9.28 13.72
CA ALA A 19 22.25 -9.40 15.15
C ALA A 19 23.76 -9.32 15.41
N ASP A 20 24.13 -9.01 16.64
CA ASP A 20 25.54 -8.89 17.08
C ASP A 20 26.23 -10.25 17.21
N SER A 21 25.46 -11.33 17.26
CA SER A 21 25.95 -12.72 17.28
C SER A 21 25.09 -13.60 16.36
N PRO A 22 25.60 -14.80 15.95
CA PRO A 22 24.85 -15.70 15.10
C PRO A 22 23.49 -16.09 15.69
N LEU A 23 22.47 -16.12 14.84
CA LEU A 23 21.15 -16.64 15.21
C LEU A 23 21.19 -18.17 15.25
N GLU A 24 20.64 -18.76 16.31
CA GLU A 24 20.51 -20.20 16.44
C GLU A 24 19.15 -20.65 15.90
N VAL A 25 19.15 -21.68 15.03
CA VAL A 25 17.89 -22.32 14.60
C VAL A 25 17.53 -23.40 15.62
N ILE A 26 16.56 -23.11 16.49
CA ILE A 26 16.09 -24.02 17.53
C ILE A 26 15.19 -25.10 16.93
N ARG A 27 14.26 -24.71 16.06
CA ARG A 27 13.34 -25.62 15.38
C ARG A 27 13.02 -25.11 13.99
N LYS A 28 12.94 -26.03 13.03
CA LYS A 28 12.50 -25.78 11.68
C LYS A 28 11.49 -26.85 11.28
N GLU A 29 10.27 -26.42 11.06
CA GLU A 29 9.18 -27.25 10.55
C GLU A 29 8.58 -26.60 9.30
N GLU A 30 7.75 -27.30 8.55
CA GLU A 30 7.11 -26.75 7.37
C GLU A 30 6.25 -25.52 7.75
N GLY A 31 6.64 -24.35 7.25
CA GLY A 31 5.95 -23.09 7.53
C GLY A 31 6.27 -22.40 8.87
N GLU A 32 7.12 -23.01 9.72
CA GLU A 32 7.48 -22.43 11.01
C GLU A 32 8.99 -22.53 11.28
N TRP A 33 9.57 -21.43 11.75
CA TRP A 33 10.96 -21.36 12.20
C TRP A 33 11.01 -20.74 13.60
N ILE A 34 11.62 -21.43 14.53
CA ILE A 34 11.93 -20.88 15.86
C ILE A 34 13.41 -20.59 15.92
N LEU A 35 13.74 -19.34 16.16
CA LEU A 35 15.12 -18.85 16.25
C LEU A 35 15.41 -18.43 17.68
N GLY A 36 16.59 -18.85 18.19
CA GLY A 36 17.22 -18.24 19.35
C GLY A 36 17.78 -16.89 18.93
N ILE A 37 17.27 -15.83 19.53
CA ILE A 37 17.77 -14.48 19.27
C ILE A 37 18.69 -14.05 20.41
N PRO A 38 19.82 -13.36 20.08
CA PRO A 38 20.68 -12.73 21.10
C PRO A 38 19.95 -11.57 21.77
N GLU A 39 20.66 -10.83 22.62
CA GLU A 39 20.11 -9.72 23.40
C GLU A 39 19.36 -8.67 22.55
N SER A 40 19.85 -8.45 21.31
CA SER A 40 19.13 -7.59 20.35
C SER A 40 19.23 -8.12 18.93
N VAL A 41 18.17 -7.88 18.15
CA VAL A 41 18.11 -8.18 16.72
C VAL A 41 17.33 -7.10 15.98
N VAL A 42 17.87 -6.67 14.84
CA VAL A 42 17.17 -5.80 13.91
C VAL A 42 16.53 -6.66 12.83
N VAL A 43 15.21 -6.57 12.70
CA VAL A 43 14.43 -7.28 11.68
C VAL A 43 13.95 -6.28 10.64
N CYS A 44 14.30 -6.51 9.39
CA CYS A 44 13.78 -5.79 8.23
C CYS A 44 12.94 -6.74 7.40
N GLY A 45 11.72 -6.37 7.09
CA GLY A 45 10.83 -7.12 6.23
C GLY A 45 10.34 -6.28 5.06
N THR A 46 10.18 -6.92 3.91
CA THR A 46 9.54 -6.32 2.73
C THR A 46 8.67 -7.35 2.03
N VAL A 47 7.70 -6.86 1.30
CA VAL A 47 6.79 -7.67 0.49
C VAL A 47 6.84 -7.22 -0.96
N SER A 48 6.59 -8.16 -1.87
CA SER A 48 6.39 -7.90 -3.29
C SER A 48 5.21 -8.72 -3.81
N PHE A 49 4.49 -8.17 -4.75
CA PHE A 49 3.46 -8.89 -5.51
C PHE A 49 4.00 -9.43 -6.84
N LEU A 50 5.27 -9.17 -7.15
CA LEU A 50 5.92 -9.55 -8.40
C LEU A 50 6.77 -10.82 -8.26
N SER A 51 7.77 -10.80 -7.37
CA SER A 51 8.66 -11.95 -7.12
C SER A 51 9.49 -11.80 -5.84
N PHE A 52 10.18 -12.88 -5.44
CA PHE A 52 11.16 -12.84 -4.34
C PHE A 52 12.34 -11.91 -4.65
N GLU A 53 12.81 -11.92 -5.89
CA GLU A 53 13.92 -11.06 -6.33
C GLU A 53 13.53 -9.59 -6.22
N LYS A 54 12.28 -9.26 -6.55
CA LYS A 54 11.74 -7.90 -6.39
C LYS A 54 11.60 -7.51 -4.92
N ALA A 55 11.14 -8.40 -4.06
CA ALA A 55 11.12 -8.16 -2.62
C ALA A 55 12.53 -7.88 -2.08
N ALA A 56 13.53 -8.70 -2.44
CA ALA A 56 14.93 -8.49 -2.03
C ALA A 56 15.52 -7.20 -2.62
N GLU A 57 15.22 -6.88 -3.88
CA GLU A 57 15.64 -5.64 -4.53
C GLU A 57 15.06 -4.40 -3.82
N SER A 58 13.78 -4.42 -3.49
CA SER A 58 13.10 -3.34 -2.77
C SER A 58 13.75 -3.12 -1.40
N MET A 59 13.98 -4.20 -0.63
CA MET A 59 14.70 -4.11 0.64
C MET A 59 16.06 -3.43 0.47
N ARG A 60 16.85 -3.87 -0.50
CA ARG A 60 18.17 -3.31 -0.74
C ARG A 60 18.10 -1.82 -1.10
N ARG A 61 17.22 -1.43 -2.02
CA ARG A 61 17.08 -0.04 -2.48
C ARG A 61 16.63 0.91 -1.37
N GLU A 62 15.76 0.44 -0.49
CA GLU A 62 15.13 1.30 0.51
C GLU A 62 15.94 1.37 1.80
N THR A 63 16.66 0.30 2.16
CA THR A 63 17.30 0.18 3.48
C THR A 63 18.82 0.08 3.48
N GLU A 64 19.47 -0.16 2.31
CA GLU A 64 20.93 -0.34 2.27
C GLU A 64 21.67 0.93 2.69
N GLY A 65 22.59 0.77 3.64
CA GLY A 65 23.37 1.88 4.19
C GLY A 65 22.64 2.81 5.13
N LYS A 66 21.38 2.50 5.48
CA LYS A 66 20.57 3.33 6.38
C LYS A 66 20.33 2.66 7.72
N THR A 67 20.34 3.45 8.78
CA THR A 67 19.91 3.03 10.12
C THR A 67 18.39 3.15 10.27
N PHE A 68 17.85 2.51 11.31
CA PHE A 68 16.43 2.66 11.66
C PHE A 68 16.02 4.13 11.86
N ASP A 69 16.85 4.91 12.56
CA ASP A 69 16.56 6.33 12.83
C ASP A 69 16.54 7.18 11.56
N GLN A 70 17.42 6.87 10.59
CA GLN A 70 17.42 7.54 9.29
C GLN A 70 16.15 7.22 8.51
N LEU A 71 15.74 5.95 8.44
CA LEU A 71 14.49 5.56 7.79
C LEU A 71 13.26 6.17 8.46
N ALA A 72 13.25 6.21 9.80
CA ALA A 72 12.17 6.85 10.55
C ALA A 72 12.11 8.37 10.31
N ALA A 73 13.25 9.03 10.16
CA ALA A 73 13.31 10.45 9.84
C ALA A 73 12.82 10.74 8.42
N GLU A 74 13.28 9.97 7.42
CA GLU A 74 12.82 10.09 6.02
C GLU A 74 11.30 9.90 5.91
N LEU A 75 10.76 8.86 6.57
CA LEU A 75 9.31 8.62 6.56
C LEU A 75 8.53 9.76 7.22
N ARG A 76 9.07 10.33 8.30
CA ARG A 76 8.45 11.49 8.98
C ARG A 76 8.42 12.71 8.06
N GLU A 77 9.48 12.97 7.29
CA GLU A 77 9.53 14.06 6.34
C GLU A 77 8.49 13.89 5.21
N ILE A 78 8.38 12.67 4.66
CA ILE A 78 7.38 12.35 3.62
C ILE A 78 5.97 12.64 4.14
N TRP A 79 5.64 12.16 5.35
CA TRP A 79 4.33 12.39 5.94
C TRP A 79 4.10 13.85 6.34
N ASN A 80 5.10 14.56 6.84
CA ASN A 80 4.99 15.98 7.13
C ASN A 80 4.73 16.81 5.87
N ALA A 81 5.36 16.47 4.75
CA ALA A 81 5.09 17.11 3.48
C ALA A 81 3.65 16.87 3.01
N GLN A 82 3.15 15.62 3.13
CA GLN A 82 1.80 15.26 2.74
C GLN A 82 0.73 15.92 3.62
N LEU A 83 0.89 15.86 4.94
CA LEU A 83 -0.05 16.45 5.89
C LEU A 83 0.04 17.99 5.91
N GLY A 84 1.20 18.55 5.56
CA GLY A 84 1.42 19.98 5.45
C GLY A 84 0.67 20.66 4.30
N LYS A 85 0.06 19.88 3.38
CA LYS A 85 -0.80 20.42 2.30
C LYS A 85 -2.08 21.07 2.84
N ALA A 86 -2.51 20.70 4.05
CA ALA A 86 -3.66 21.30 4.72
C ALA A 86 -3.31 21.63 6.18
N ARG A 87 -2.92 22.88 6.44
CA ARG A 87 -2.53 23.33 7.79
C ARG A 87 -3.71 23.90 8.54
N VAL A 88 -3.74 23.63 9.84
CA VAL A 88 -4.75 24.16 10.76
C VAL A 88 -4.08 25.00 11.85
N GLU A 89 -4.62 26.18 12.11
CA GLU A 89 -4.17 27.11 13.15
C GLU A 89 -5.32 27.45 14.12
N GLY A 90 -4.99 28.08 15.24
CA GLY A 90 -5.99 28.65 16.16
C GLY A 90 -6.75 27.66 17.01
N ASN A 91 -6.30 26.40 17.13
CA ASN A 91 -6.95 25.38 17.94
C ASN A 91 -6.05 24.82 19.05
N THR A 92 -6.65 24.09 20.02
CA THR A 92 -5.89 23.38 21.04
C THR A 92 -5.05 22.27 20.39
N ARG A 93 -3.93 21.91 21.04
CA ARG A 93 -3.05 20.81 20.58
C ARG A 93 -3.81 19.49 20.41
N GLU A 94 -4.80 19.24 21.25
CA GLU A 94 -5.64 18.05 21.17
C GLU A 94 -6.48 18.04 19.90
N LYS A 95 -7.14 19.13 19.56
CA LYS A 95 -7.92 19.26 18.31
C LYS A 95 -7.05 19.18 17.07
N GLN A 96 -5.85 19.75 17.11
CA GLN A 96 -4.88 19.60 16.02
C GLN A 96 -4.47 18.14 15.85
N ARG A 97 -4.25 17.39 16.93
CA ARG A 97 -3.95 15.95 16.87
C ARG A 97 -5.09 15.17 16.21
N VAL A 98 -6.34 15.44 16.60
CA VAL A 98 -7.52 14.80 15.98
C VAL A 98 -7.57 15.09 14.48
N TYR A 99 -7.39 16.35 14.09
CA TYR A 99 -7.38 16.79 12.70
C TYR A 99 -6.31 16.07 11.88
N TYR A 100 -5.04 16.13 12.31
CA TYR A 100 -3.95 15.50 11.55
C TYR A 100 -4.03 13.97 11.55
N THR A 101 -4.58 13.36 12.59
CA THR A 101 -4.87 11.91 12.60
C THR A 101 -5.94 11.55 11.56
N ALA A 102 -6.99 12.36 11.45
CA ALA A 102 -8.04 12.15 10.46
C ALA A 102 -7.49 12.36 9.03
N LEU A 103 -6.70 13.40 8.81
CA LEU A 103 -6.05 13.68 7.53
C LEU A 103 -5.08 12.56 7.11
N TYR A 104 -4.25 12.06 8.05
CA TYR A 104 -3.39 10.90 7.84
C TYR A 104 -4.18 9.69 7.35
N ARG A 105 -5.28 9.36 8.04
CA ARG A 105 -6.15 8.24 7.65
C ARG A 105 -6.79 8.42 6.28
N ALA A 106 -7.16 9.65 5.91
CA ALA A 106 -7.70 9.95 4.59
C ALA A 106 -6.68 9.71 3.46
N PHE A 107 -5.37 9.83 3.74
CA PHE A 107 -4.32 9.54 2.76
C PHE A 107 -3.81 8.09 2.78
N MET A 108 -4.20 7.27 3.75
CA MET A 108 -3.83 5.85 3.76
C MET A 108 -4.53 5.03 2.67
N ARG A 109 -5.66 5.50 2.17
CA ARG A 109 -6.41 4.90 1.06
C ARG A 109 -6.37 5.83 -0.16
N SER A 110 -6.43 5.38 -1.37
CA SER A 110 -6.09 4.05 -1.85
C SER A 110 -4.59 3.79 -1.71
N THR A 111 -4.19 2.52 -1.57
CA THR A 111 -2.79 2.15 -1.40
C THR A 111 -2.09 2.05 -2.75
N ASP A 112 -0.86 2.56 -2.82
CA ASP A 112 0.01 2.39 -3.98
C ASP A 112 0.62 0.97 -3.97
N TYR A 113 0.36 0.21 -5.02
CA TYR A 113 0.89 -1.13 -5.26
C TYR A 113 1.96 -1.16 -6.35
N THR A 114 2.47 0.01 -6.69
CA THR A 114 3.52 0.14 -7.69
C THR A 114 4.88 -0.22 -7.09
N GLU A 115 5.55 -1.19 -7.69
CA GLU A 115 6.90 -1.58 -7.35
C GLU A 115 7.86 -1.12 -8.45
N TYR A 116 8.49 0.05 -8.29
CA TYR A 116 9.44 0.63 -9.24
C TYR A 116 8.92 0.65 -10.69
N ARG A 117 7.72 1.23 -10.87
CA ARG A 117 6.98 1.35 -12.14
C ARG A 117 6.43 0.03 -12.70
N GLN A 118 6.34 -1.01 -11.90
CA GLN A 118 5.67 -2.26 -12.25
C GLN A 118 4.61 -2.59 -11.19
N TYR A 119 3.59 -3.33 -11.58
CA TYR A 119 2.57 -3.83 -10.67
C TYR A 119 1.99 -5.14 -11.17
N PHE A 120 1.55 -5.97 -10.24
CA PHE A 120 0.72 -7.13 -10.56
C PHE A 120 -0.76 -6.75 -10.51
N SER A 121 -1.49 -7.08 -11.56
CA SER A 121 -2.94 -6.89 -11.57
C SER A 121 -3.68 -8.21 -11.49
N ALA A 122 -4.43 -8.40 -10.41
CA ALA A 122 -5.32 -9.55 -10.28
C ALA A 122 -6.52 -9.51 -11.24
N TYR A 123 -6.81 -8.36 -11.84
CA TYR A 123 -7.87 -8.18 -12.83
C TYR A 123 -7.51 -8.80 -14.20
N GLY A 124 -6.24 -8.70 -14.59
CA GLY A 124 -5.71 -9.29 -15.81
C GLY A 124 -4.85 -10.54 -15.59
N GLY A 125 -4.45 -10.81 -14.35
CA GLY A 125 -3.57 -11.93 -14.00
C GLY A 125 -2.13 -11.78 -14.48
N GLN A 126 -1.68 -10.55 -14.71
CA GLN A 126 -0.38 -10.27 -15.34
C GLN A 126 0.33 -9.12 -14.64
N VAL A 127 1.65 -9.06 -14.85
CA VAL A 127 2.48 -7.91 -14.49
C VAL A 127 2.41 -6.87 -15.62
N HIS A 128 2.28 -5.61 -15.23
CA HIS A 128 2.22 -4.46 -16.13
C HIS A 128 3.23 -3.40 -15.69
N ASP A 129 3.64 -2.56 -16.63
CA ASP A 129 4.37 -1.33 -16.34
C ASP A 129 3.39 -0.19 -16.05
N GLY A 130 3.74 0.67 -15.09
CA GLY A 130 2.95 1.85 -14.75
C GLY A 130 2.74 2.03 -13.26
N VAL A 131 1.71 2.80 -12.93
CA VAL A 131 1.29 3.10 -11.56
C VAL A 131 -0.05 2.42 -11.28
N PHE A 132 -0.19 1.85 -10.11
CA PHE A 132 -1.40 1.10 -9.74
C PHE A 132 -1.77 1.27 -8.28
N TYR A 133 -2.93 1.87 -8.06
CA TYR A 133 -3.55 2.04 -6.76
C TYR A 133 -4.72 1.08 -6.58
N THR A 134 -4.83 0.48 -5.40
CA THR A 134 -5.96 -0.40 -5.03
C THR A 134 -6.18 -0.38 -3.51
N GLY A 135 -7.03 -1.24 -2.97
CA GLY A 135 -7.30 -1.28 -1.54
C GLY A 135 -8.27 -0.19 -1.08
N ASP A 136 -9.36 -0.01 -1.81
CA ASP A 136 -10.35 1.02 -1.52
C ASP A 136 -11.75 0.43 -1.30
N GLY A 137 -12.50 1.07 -0.44
CA GLY A 137 -13.92 0.84 -0.25
C GLY A 137 -14.72 2.01 -0.84
N LEU A 138 -14.97 1.99 -2.15
CA LEU A 138 -15.61 3.11 -2.87
C LEU A 138 -16.95 3.53 -2.29
N TRP A 139 -17.66 2.60 -1.70
CA TRP A 139 -18.90 2.82 -0.97
C TRP A 139 -18.78 3.85 0.16
N ASP A 140 -17.62 3.87 0.86
CA ASP A 140 -17.34 4.84 1.92
C ASP A 140 -16.64 6.09 1.37
N THR A 141 -15.65 5.90 0.51
CA THR A 141 -14.62 6.90 0.21
C THR A 141 -15.06 7.93 -0.82
N PHE A 142 -16.02 7.59 -1.69
CA PHE A 142 -16.44 8.46 -2.79
C PHE A 142 -17.00 9.81 -2.33
N ARG A 143 -17.63 9.89 -1.15
CA ARG A 143 -18.32 11.08 -0.66
C ARG A 143 -17.39 12.23 -0.27
N CYS A 144 -16.35 11.91 0.49
CA CYS A 144 -15.51 12.94 1.10
C CYS A 144 -14.01 12.71 0.85
N MET A 145 -13.54 11.44 0.92
CA MET A 145 -12.10 11.16 0.83
C MET A 145 -11.56 11.47 -0.57
N HIS A 146 -12.22 10.99 -1.62
CA HIS A 146 -11.81 11.28 -2.99
C HIS A 146 -11.87 12.79 -3.33
N PRO A 147 -12.95 13.53 -3.02
CA PRO A 147 -12.95 14.99 -3.19
C PRO A 147 -11.85 15.69 -2.40
N LEU A 148 -11.57 15.26 -1.17
CA LEU A 148 -10.47 15.81 -0.38
C LEU A 148 -9.10 15.55 -1.04
N GLN A 149 -8.86 14.33 -1.50
CA GLN A 149 -7.62 13.96 -2.18
C GLN A 149 -7.48 14.71 -3.51
N LEU A 150 -8.55 14.87 -4.27
CA LEU A 150 -8.55 15.68 -5.49
C LEU A 150 -8.13 17.12 -5.20
N LEU A 151 -8.62 17.70 -4.12
CA LEU A 151 -8.31 19.08 -3.73
C LEU A 151 -6.85 19.24 -3.27
N LEU A 152 -6.33 18.29 -2.48
CA LEU A 152 -5.02 18.40 -1.83
C LEU A 152 -3.89 17.74 -2.62
N ASP A 153 -4.19 16.75 -3.46
CA ASP A 153 -3.22 15.98 -4.22
C ASP A 153 -3.80 15.49 -5.57
N PRO A 154 -4.07 16.41 -6.48
CA PRO A 154 -4.73 16.08 -7.75
C PRO A 154 -3.92 15.11 -8.62
N VAL A 155 -2.59 15.11 -8.51
CA VAL A 155 -1.74 14.18 -9.27
C VAL A 155 -1.95 12.76 -8.79
N ARG A 156 -1.85 12.52 -7.50
CA ARG A 156 -2.13 11.21 -6.90
C ARG A 156 -3.56 10.76 -7.17
N HIS A 157 -4.52 11.67 -7.04
CA HIS A 157 -5.93 11.34 -7.28
C HIS A 157 -6.19 10.93 -8.74
N ARG A 158 -5.57 11.60 -9.71
CA ARG A 158 -5.60 11.19 -11.12
C ARG A 158 -5.06 9.77 -11.31
N ASP A 159 -3.94 9.44 -10.68
CA ASP A 159 -3.31 8.12 -10.79
C ASP A 159 -4.18 7.02 -10.15
N ILE A 160 -4.92 7.35 -9.09
CA ILE A 160 -5.95 6.47 -8.50
C ILE A 160 -7.09 6.21 -9.50
N LEU A 161 -7.63 7.26 -10.11
CA LEU A 161 -8.71 7.11 -11.10
C LEU A 161 -8.25 6.33 -12.33
N GLU A 162 -7.04 6.59 -12.82
CA GLU A 162 -6.50 5.81 -13.93
C GLU A 162 -6.32 4.34 -13.57
N SER A 163 -5.95 4.02 -12.32
CA SER A 163 -5.90 2.65 -11.85
C SER A 163 -7.27 1.96 -11.90
N TYR A 164 -8.36 2.65 -11.56
CA TYR A 164 -9.71 2.11 -11.69
C TYR A 164 -10.13 1.92 -13.15
N ASN A 165 -9.72 2.83 -14.03
CA ASN A 165 -9.91 2.69 -15.46
C ASN A 165 -9.13 1.48 -16.04
N LEU A 166 -7.89 1.25 -15.56
CA LEU A 166 -7.11 0.05 -15.90
C LEU A 166 -7.81 -1.23 -15.43
N MET A 167 -8.37 -1.26 -14.23
CA MET A 167 -9.17 -2.39 -13.73
C MET A 167 -10.37 -2.68 -14.64
N TYR A 168 -11.08 -1.64 -15.07
CA TYR A 168 -12.16 -1.77 -16.04
C TYR A 168 -11.68 -2.34 -17.38
N ARG A 169 -10.62 -1.81 -17.95
CA ARG A 169 -10.05 -2.28 -19.22
C ARG A 169 -9.60 -3.74 -19.16
N GLN A 170 -9.08 -4.18 -18.02
CA GLN A 170 -8.58 -5.54 -17.81
C GLN A 170 -9.68 -6.57 -17.50
N SER A 171 -10.75 -6.17 -16.82
CA SER A 171 -11.80 -7.08 -16.38
C SER A 171 -13.14 -6.91 -17.08
N GLY A 172 -13.37 -5.78 -17.76
CA GLY A 172 -14.65 -5.39 -18.33
C GLY A 172 -15.66 -4.87 -17.32
N LEU A 173 -15.26 -4.75 -16.02
CA LEU A 173 -16.13 -4.29 -14.94
C LEU A 173 -15.47 -3.16 -14.16
N MET A 174 -16.21 -2.07 -13.96
CA MET A 174 -15.76 -1.00 -13.08
C MET A 174 -15.73 -1.52 -11.63
N PRO A 175 -14.63 -1.27 -10.88
CA PRO A 175 -14.53 -1.80 -9.53
C PRO A 175 -15.56 -1.16 -8.59
N SER A 176 -16.11 -1.96 -7.67
CA SER A 176 -16.95 -1.50 -6.57
C SER A 176 -16.20 -1.51 -5.23
N PHE A 177 -15.35 -2.49 -5.04
CA PHE A 177 -14.50 -2.65 -3.85
C PHE A 177 -13.14 -3.22 -4.29
N PRO A 178 -12.28 -2.38 -4.90
CA PRO A 178 -11.00 -2.83 -5.42
C PRO A 178 -10.06 -3.29 -4.32
N GLY A 179 -9.54 -4.50 -4.45
CA GLY A 179 -8.52 -5.10 -3.58
C GLY A 179 -7.33 -5.60 -4.39
N HIS A 180 -6.27 -6.00 -3.70
CA HIS A 180 -5.08 -6.59 -4.35
C HIS A 180 -5.38 -7.96 -4.98
N GLU A 181 -6.38 -8.66 -4.48
CA GLU A 181 -6.86 -9.94 -5.03
C GLU A 181 -7.88 -9.77 -6.17
N GLY A 182 -8.21 -8.53 -6.52
CA GLY A 182 -9.24 -8.19 -7.49
C GLY A 182 -10.41 -7.43 -6.87
N ASN A 183 -11.52 -7.33 -7.60
CA ASN A 183 -12.71 -6.67 -7.07
C ASN A 183 -13.44 -7.59 -6.10
N LEU A 184 -13.58 -7.19 -4.85
CA LEU A 184 -14.34 -7.93 -3.86
C LEU A 184 -15.85 -7.73 -4.11
N PRO A 185 -16.63 -8.82 -4.19
CA PRO A 185 -18.07 -8.74 -4.45
C PRO A 185 -18.86 -8.49 -3.16
N VAL A 186 -18.49 -7.48 -2.44
CA VAL A 186 -19.08 -7.05 -1.19
C VAL A 186 -19.57 -5.62 -1.33
N MET A 187 -20.51 -5.25 -0.50
CA MET A 187 -21.15 -3.93 -0.44
C MET A 187 -21.92 -3.54 -1.72
N LEU A 188 -22.68 -2.48 -1.59
CA LEU A 188 -23.44 -1.89 -2.68
C LEU A 188 -22.49 -1.00 -3.51
N GLY A 189 -22.74 -0.97 -4.82
CA GLY A 189 -22.35 0.20 -5.43
C GLY A 189 -21.96 0.32 -6.85
N PHE A 190 -22.39 1.42 -7.35
CA PHE A 190 -21.98 2.01 -8.60
C PHE A 190 -21.26 3.35 -8.33
N HIS A 191 -20.57 3.40 -7.17
CA HIS A 191 -19.97 4.65 -6.67
C HIS A 191 -18.75 5.09 -7.48
N ALA A 192 -18.12 4.17 -8.19
CA ALA A 192 -17.06 4.51 -9.15
C ALA A 192 -17.58 5.51 -10.21
N ALA A 193 -18.85 5.41 -10.63
CA ALA A 193 -19.39 6.32 -11.62
C ALA A 193 -19.37 7.78 -11.16
N SER A 194 -19.57 8.05 -9.87
CA SER A 194 -19.53 9.41 -9.32
C SER A 194 -18.12 9.99 -9.23
N LEU A 195 -17.09 9.18 -9.36
CA LEU A 195 -15.68 9.65 -9.37
C LEU A 195 -15.22 10.06 -10.76
N PHE A 196 -15.92 9.59 -11.81
CA PHE A 196 -15.59 9.87 -13.21
C PHE A 196 -16.54 10.91 -13.84
N ALA A 197 -17.57 11.34 -13.09
CA ALA A 197 -18.51 12.37 -13.52
C ALA A 197 -17.96 13.78 -13.24
#